data_e052520020727f2b75895d5afa852b43
#
_entry.id   e052520020727f2b75895d5afa852b43
#
_cell.length_a   1.000
_cell.length_b   1.000
_cell.length_c   1.000
_cell.angle_alpha   90.00
_cell.angle_beta   90.00
_cell.angle_gamma   90.00
#
_symmetry.space_group_name_H-M   'P 1'
#
loop_
_entity.id
_entity.type
_entity.pdbx_description
1 polymer ?
#
loop_
_entity_poly.entity_id
_entity_poly.type
_entity_poly.pdbx_seq_one_letter_code
_entity_poly.pdbx_strand_id
1 'polypeptide(L)'
;SYLANQCIYPRFKRLYLGGYKETNSKLSEADFPKTIAKHFYRDTTVREFSDSFNIFYLRKIADLCLKKNVKLVLVKTPTSLAYEQGVPNKYKKKYLSVSETMKKRGVETFNTTKAASEFYFKDYSHLSREGACIFTPLLLRYIESNK
;
A
#
# COMPACT_ATOMS: atom_id res chain seq x y z
N SER A 1 -1.27 -25.42 2.35
CA SER A 1 0.12 -25.30 1.83
C SER A 1 0.21 -25.30 0.30
N TYR A 2 -0.82 -25.73 -0.43
CA TYR A 2 -0.81 -25.81 -1.90
C TYR A 2 -0.91 -24.43 -2.59
N LEU A 3 -1.63 -23.49 -2.00
CA LEU A 3 -1.78 -22.13 -2.53
C LEU A 3 -0.51 -21.27 -2.36
N ALA A 4 0.33 -21.57 -1.38
CA ALA A 4 1.57 -20.83 -1.16
C ALA A 4 2.62 -21.07 -2.25
N ASN A 5 2.57 -22.21 -2.94
CA ASN A 5 3.48 -22.54 -4.04
C ASN A 5 2.98 -22.05 -5.40
N GLN A 6 1.73 -21.66 -5.53
CA GLN A 6 1.14 -21.10 -6.75
C GLN A 6 1.08 -19.58 -6.77
N CYS A 7 1.56 -18.86 -5.76
CA CYS A 7 1.85 -17.45 -5.91
C CYS A 7 2.90 -17.31 -7.02
N ILE A 8 2.42 -17.01 -8.18
CA ILE A 8 2.92 -16.56 -9.50
C ILE A 8 4.43 -16.18 -9.59
N TYR A 9 5.34 -16.83 -8.90
CA TYR A 9 6.71 -16.35 -8.76
C TYR A 9 7.87 -17.17 -9.33
N PRO A 10 7.72 -18.24 -10.11
CA PRO A 10 8.90 -18.83 -10.74
C PRO A 10 9.40 -18.06 -11.97
N ARG A 11 8.51 -17.38 -12.73
CA ARG A 11 8.93 -16.73 -13.99
C ARG A 11 9.43 -15.29 -13.84
N PHE A 12 9.03 -14.58 -12.81
CA PHE A 12 9.41 -13.17 -12.59
C PHE A 12 10.60 -12.97 -11.64
N LYS A 13 11.16 -14.03 -11.09
CA LYS A 13 12.31 -13.95 -10.17
C LYS A 13 13.54 -13.22 -10.73
N ARG A 14 13.65 -13.14 -12.06
CA ARG A 14 14.76 -12.47 -12.74
C ARG A 14 14.51 -10.99 -13.10
N LEU A 15 13.26 -10.53 -13.01
CA LEU A 15 12.90 -9.14 -13.33
C LEU A 15 12.60 -8.29 -12.08
N TYR A 16 12.57 -8.89 -10.91
CA TYR A 16 12.26 -8.18 -9.68
C TYR A 16 13.55 -7.71 -9.02
N LEU A 17 13.78 -6.40 -9.02
CA LEU A 17 14.92 -5.74 -8.38
C LEU A 17 14.86 -5.73 -6.83
N GLY A 18 13.96 -6.46 -6.22
CA GLY A 18 13.81 -6.59 -4.79
C GLY A 18 13.37 -7.99 -4.39
N GLY A 19 14.22 -8.76 -3.76
CA GLY A 19 13.84 -10.02 -3.13
C GLY A 19 12.96 -9.77 -1.90
N TYR A 20 11.82 -10.48 -1.78
CA TYR A 20 11.09 -10.55 -0.53
C TYR A 20 12.01 -11.14 0.54
N LYS A 21 12.41 -10.32 1.51
CA LYS A 21 13.21 -10.78 2.64
C LYS A 21 12.26 -11.12 3.77
N GLU A 22 12.06 -12.41 3.99
CA GLU A 22 11.30 -12.88 5.14
C GLU A 22 12.11 -12.58 6.41
N THR A 23 11.62 -11.70 7.24
CA THR A 23 12.17 -11.45 8.57
C THR A 23 11.10 -11.85 9.57
N ASN A 24 11.41 -12.81 10.42
CA ASN A 24 10.53 -13.30 11.50
C ASN A 24 10.48 -12.31 12.69
N SER A 25 10.22 -11.03 12.44
CA SER A 25 10.03 -10.07 13.52
C SER A 25 8.59 -10.16 14.01
N LYS A 26 8.39 -10.55 15.27
CA LYS A 26 7.11 -10.40 15.94
C LYS A 26 6.84 -8.92 16.17
N LEU A 27 5.58 -8.49 15.95
CA LEU A 27 5.11 -7.17 16.32
C LEU A 27 5.35 -6.95 17.82
N SER A 28 6.10 -5.92 18.15
CA SER A 28 6.31 -5.48 19.53
C SER A 28 5.55 -4.16 19.72
N GLU A 29 4.65 -4.10 20.70
CA GLU A 29 3.93 -2.86 21.04
C GLU A 29 4.89 -1.71 21.36
N ALA A 30 6.06 -1.99 21.92
CA ALA A 30 7.11 -1.00 22.21
C ALA A 30 7.70 -0.34 20.95
N ASP A 31 7.59 -0.97 19.78
CA ASP A 31 8.15 -0.44 18.52
C ASP A 31 7.14 0.42 17.74
N PHE A 32 5.87 0.40 18.13
CA PHE A 32 4.83 1.17 17.46
C PHE A 32 5.09 2.68 17.47
N PRO A 33 5.34 3.34 18.64
CA PRO A 33 5.65 4.78 18.68
C PRO A 33 6.86 5.13 17.83
N LYS A 34 7.90 4.30 17.85
CA LYS A 34 9.12 4.50 17.04
C LYS A 34 8.81 4.42 15.54
N THR A 35 7.96 3.48 15.11
CA THR A 35 7.55 3.33 13.72
C THR A 35 6.80 4.57 13.24
N ILE A 36 5.82 5.03 14.01
CA ILE A 36 5.05 6.24 13.70
C ILE A 36 5.96 7.47 13.67
N ALA A 37 6.82 7.63 14.67
CA ALA A 37 7.77 8.75 14.71
C ALA A 37 8.69 8.73 13.47
N LYS A 38 9.26 7.59 13.13
CA LYS A 38 10.14 7.44 11.96
C LYS A 38 9.43 7.78 10.64
N HIS A 39 8.17 7.41 10.49
CA HIS A 39 7.45 7.60 9.23
C HIS A 39 6.90 9.03 9.07
N PHE A 40 6.41 9.64 10.13
CA PHE A 40 5.63 10.86 10.04
C PHE A 40 6.22 12.08 10.73
N TYR A 41 7.24 11.90 11.55
CA TYR A 41 7.80 13.00 12.31
C TYR A 41 9.29 13.21 12.02
N ARG A 42 9.69 14.46 12.12
CA ARG A 42 11.08 14.87 12.25
C ARG A 42 11.18 15.52 13.62
N ASP A 43 11.93 14.87 14.52
CA ASP A 43 11.91 15.22 15.94
C ASP A 43 10.47 15.17 16.50
N THR A 44 9.93 16.26 17.00
CA THR A 44 8.55 16.38 17.50
C THR A 44 7.56 16.91 16.46
N THR A 45 8.02 17.32 15.29
CA THR A 45 7.20 17.98 14.27
C THR A 45 6.75 17.00 13.18
N VAL A 46 5.48 17.09 12.77
CA VAL A 46 4.99 16.33 11.61
C VAL A 46 5.75 16.78 10.38
N ARG A 47 6.38 15.83 9.67
CA ARG A 47 7.15 16.11 8.45
C ARG A 47 6.32 16.86 7.42
N GLU A 48 6.92 17.86 6.80
CA GLU A 48 6.32 18.50 5.63
C GLU A 48 6.32 17.52 4.44
N PHE A 49 5.24 17.60 3.66
CA PHE A 49 5.20 16.90 2.39
C PHE A 49 6.02 17.66 1.35
N SER A 50 7.12 17.08 0.92
CA SER A 50 7.81 17.51 -0.29
C SER A 50 7.22 16.86 -1.57
N ASP A 51 5.93 16.51 -1.55
CA ASP A 51 5.32 15.56 -2.50
C ASP A 51 4.85 16.15 -3.81
N SER A 52 5.15 17.42 -4.10
CA SER A 52 4.79 18.02 -5.40
C SER A 52 5.34 17.19 -6.57
N PHE A 53 6.55 16.66 -6.43
CA PHE A 53 7.21 15.85 -7.43
C PHE A 53 6.48 14.51 -7.68
N ASN A 54 6.23 13.73 -6.62
CA ASN A 54 5.57 12.43 -6.73
C ASN A 54 4.13 12.56 -7.24
N ILE A 55 3.39 13.56 -6.77
CA ILE A 55 2.03 13.83 -7.24
C ILE A 55 2.04 14.29 -8.70
N PHE A 56 3.03 15.09 -9.10
CA PHE A 56 3.18 15.50 -10.49
C PHE A 56 3.36 14.26 -11.41
N TYR A 57 4.28 13.36 -11.07
CA TYR A 57 4.48 12.16 -11.88
C TYR A 57 3.32 11.18 -11.82
N LEU A 58 2.64 11.05 -10.69
CA LEU A 58 1.42 10.25 -10.61
C LEU A 58 0.34 10.77 -11.59
N ARG A 59 0.18 12.08 -11.70
CA ARG A 59 -0.72 12.70 -12.69
C ARG A 59 -0.28 12.38 -14.12
N LYS A 60 1.03 12.49 -14.41
CA LYS A 60 1.57 12.14 -15.74
C LYS A 60 1.36 10.67 -16.11
N ILE A 61 1.50 9.76 -15.14
CA ILE A 61 1.21 8.34 -15.33
C ILE A 61 -0.27 8.15 -15.64
N ALA A 62 -1.17 8.79 -14.87
CA ALA A 62 -2.61 8.71 -15.11
C ALA A 62 -2.98 9.22 -16.52
N ASP A 63 -2.45 10.38 -16.93
CA ASP A 63 -2.68 10.95 -18.25
C ASP A 63 -2.15 10.03 -19.38
N LEU A 64 -0.99 9.41 -19.16
CA LEU A 64 -0.42 8.45 -20.13
C LEU A 64 -1.27 7.19 -20.25
N CYS A 65 -1.71 6.63 -19.12
CA CYS A 65 -2.59 5.46 -19.10
C CYS A 65 -3.91 5.75 -19.83
N LEU A 66 -4.53 6.89 -19.54
CA LEU A 66 -5.74 7.34 -20.21
C LEU A 66 -5.52 7.47 -21.74
N LYS A 67 -4.45 8.16 -22.14
CA LYS A 67 -4.10 8.33 -23.57
C LYS A 67 -3.87 7.00 -24.29
N LYS A 68 -3.36 6.00 -23.59
CA LYS A 68 -3.07 4.67 -24.15
C LYS A 68 -4.20 3.67 -23.95
N ASN A 69 -5.35 4.11 -23.44
CA ASN A 69 -6.48 3.24 -23.07
C ASN A 69 -6.07 2.10 -22.13
N VAL A 70 -5.18 2.39 -21.19
CA VAL A 70 -4.71 1.46 -20.15
C VAL A 70 -5.39 1.82 -18.83
N LYS A 71 -6.04 0.85 -18.24
CA LYS A 71 -6.68 1.02 -16.94
C LYS A 71 -5.62 1.14 -15.84
N LEU A 72 -5.70 2.22 -15.07
CA LEU A 72 -4.84 2.44 -13.91
C LEU A 72 -5.65 2.24 -12.62
N VAL A 73 -5.14 1.38 -11.74
CA VAL A 73 -5.71 1.15 -10.41
C VAL A 73 -4.68 1.52 -9.36
N LEU A 74 -5.03 2.44 -8.48
CA LEU A 74 -4.22 2.74 -7.29
C LEU A 74 -4.61 1.79 -6.17
N VAL A 75 -3.63 1.11 -5.62
CA VAL A 75 -3.85 0.14 -4.54
C VAL A 75 -3.34 0.73 -3.23
N LYS A 76 -4.24 0.89 -2.26
CA LYS A 76 -3.83 1.13 -0.88
C LYS A 76 -3.59 -0.22 -0.22
N THR A 77 -2.33 -0.57 0.01
CA THR A 77 -1.97 -1.78 0.76
C THR A 77 -2.50 -1.68 2.19
N PRO A 78 -3.02 -2.77 2.76
CA PRO A 78 -3.47 -2.78 4.15
C PRO A 78 -2.33 -2.45 5.10
N THR A 79 -2.68 -1.76 6.17
CA THR A 79 -1.82 -1.50 7.32
C THR A 79 -2.58 -1.87 8.59
N SER A 80 -1.90 -2.11 9.70
CA SER A 80 -2.56 -2.46 10.95
C SER A 80 -3.46 -1.33 11.44
N LEU A 81 -4.49 -1.68 12.23
CA LEU A 81 -5.40 -0.69 12.80
C LEU A 81 -4.65 0.33 13.66
N ALA A 82 -3.69 -0.13 14.46
CA ALA A 82 -2.85 0.74 15.27
C ALA A 82 -2.09 1.76 14.38
N TYR A 83 -1.50 1.30 13.26
CA TYR A 83 -0.82 2.18 12.32
C TYR A 83 -1.77 3.23 11.73
N GLU A 84 -2.95 2.83 11.27
CA GLU A 84 -3.96 3.75 10.71
C GLU A 84 -4.38 4.82 11.74
N GLN A 85 -4.51 4.44 13.01
CA GLN A 85 -4.81 5.39 14.08
C GLN A 85 -3.67 6.37 14.32
N GLY A 86 -2.41 5.89 14.25
CA GLY A 86 -1.21 6.69 14.45
C GLY A 86 -0.86 7.64 13.30
N VAL A 87 -1.45 7.46 12.10
CA VAL A 87 -1.21 8.37 10.96
C VAL A 87 -1.73 9.77 11.27
N PRO A 88 -0.90 10.83 11.20
CA PRO A 88 -1.34 12.19 11.47
C PRO A 88 -2.45 12.65 10.50
N ASN A 89 -3.40 13.43 10.99
CA ASN A 89 -4.54 13.92 10.20
C ASN A 89 -4.13 14.69 8.93
N LYS A 90 -3.00 15.38 8.94
CA LYS A 90 -2.43 16.06 7.78
C LYS A 90 -2.20 15.07 6.62
N TYR A 91 -1.67 13.88 6.93
CA TYR A 91 -1.43 12.82 5.95
C TYR A 91 -2.74 12.19 5.45
N LYS A 92 -3.67 11.92 6.35
CA LYS A 92 -5.01 11.39 5.99
C LYS A 92 -5.73 12.33 5.03
N LYS A 93 -5.76 13.63 5.34
CA LYS A 93 -6.36 14.67 4.47
C LYS A 93 -5.67 14.74 3.11
N LYS A 94 -4.34 14.67 3.07
CA LYS A 94 -3.58 14.70 1.80
C LYS A 94 -3.88 13.48 0.95
N TYR A 95 -3.89 12.28 1.55
CA TYR A 95 -4.25 11.04 0.86
C TYR A 95 -5.64 11.13 0.23
N LEU A 96 -6.65 11.59 0.98
CA LEU A 96 -8.00 11.76 0.47
C LEU A 96 -8.04 12.74 -0.70
N SER A 97 -7.40 13.89 -0.58
CA SER A 97 -7.33 14.90 -1.65
C SER A 97 -6.69 14.36 -2.94
N VAL A 98 -5.60 13.59 -2.81
CA VAL A 98 -4.94 12.97 -3.97
C VAL A 98 -5.82 11.89 -4.58
N SER A 99 -6.44 11.03 -3.76
CA SER A 99 -7.35 9.98 -4.22
C SER A 99 -8.54 10.57 -4.99
N GLU A 100 -9.16 11.61 -4.48
CA GLU A 100 -10.24 12.36 -5.15
C GLU A 100 -9.80 12.94 -6.50
N THR A 101 -8.61 13.54 -6.53
CA THR A 101 -8.02 14.08 -7.76
C THR A 101 -7.80 12.99 -8.80
N MET A 102 -7.33 11.81 -8.39
CA MET A 102 -7.11 10.69 -9.30
C MET A 102 -8.44 10.10 -9.76
N LYS A 103 -9.42 9.96 -8.87
CA LYS A 103 -10.78 9.50 -9.22
C LYS A 103 -11.43 10.38 -10.30
N LYS A 104 -11.31 11.70 -10.19
CA LYS A 104 -11.80 12.66 -11.21
C LYS A 104 -11.12 12.48 -12.57
N ARG A 105 -9.96 11.84 -12.63
CA ARG A 105 -9.23 11.48 -13.85
C ARG A 105 -9.54 10.08 -14.37
N GLY A 106 -10.55 9.40 -13.80
CA GLY A 106 -10.91 8.03 -14.19
C GLY A 106 -9.99 6.95 -13.61
N VAL A 107 -9.12 7.30 -12.66
CA VAL A 107 -8.26 6.34 -11.96
C VAL A 107 -9.06 5.67 -10.85
N GLU A 108 -9.10 4.34 -10.87
CA GLU A 108 -9.76 3.57 -9.81
C GLU A 108 -8.85 3.42 -8.58
N THR A 109 -9.47 3.24 -7.43
CA THR A 109 -8.76 2.98 -6.19
C THR A 109 -9.28 1.70 -5.54
N PHE A 110 -8.37 0.78 -5.26
CA PHE A 110 -8.65 -0.40 -4.45
C PHE A 110 -8.16 -0.17 -3.02
N ASN A 111 -9.10 -0.23 -2.08
CA ASN A 111 -8.83 0.01 -0.68
C ASN A 111 -9.41 -1.13 0.18
N THR A 112 -8.57 -1.80 0.94
CA THR A 112 -8.93 -2.97 1.76
C THR A 112 -8.85 -2.71 3.26
N THR A 113 -8.87 -1.47 3.71
CA THR A 113 -8.72 -1.12 5.14
C THR A 113 -9.75 -1.79 6.06
N LYS A 114 -10.79 -2.42 5.53
CA LYS A 114 -11.87 -3.03 6.33
C LYS A 114 -11.64 -4.48 6.75
N ALA A 115 -10.58 -5.17 6.31
CA ALA A 115 -10.50 -6.63 6.44
C ALA A 115 -9.24 -7.19 7.11
N ALA A 116 -8.28 -6.36 7.48
CA ALA A 116 -7.02 -6.87 7.97
C ALA A 116 -6.99 -6.95 9.51
N SER A 117 -6.95 -8.17 10.05
CA SER A 117 -6.60 -8.42 11.44
C SER A 117 -5.09 -8.29 11.63
N GLU A 118 -4.64 -7.95 12.85
CA GLU A 118 -3.22 -7.80 13.18
C GLU A 118 -2.38 -9.07 12.94
N PHE A 119 -2.99 -10.23 12.87
CA PHE A 119 -2.34 -11.51 12.57
C PHE A 119 -1.67 -11.58 11.19
N TYR A 120 -2.07 -10.73 10.27
CA TYR A 120 -1.60 -10.75 8.89
C TYR A 120 -0.50 -9.73 8.60
N PHE A 121 0.05 -9.11 9.63
CA PHE A 121 1.11 -8.13 9.51
C PHE A 121 2.43 -8.68 10.04
N LYS A 122 3.49 -8.37 9.31
CA LYS A 122 4.86 -8.60 9.74
C LYS A 122 5.31 -7.51 10.72
N ASP A 123 4.92 -6.29 10.42
CA ASP A 123 5.07 -5.11 11.25
C ASP A 123 3.83 -4.24 11.07
N TYR A 124 3.79 -3.07 11.68
CA TYR A 124 2.61 -2.20 11.67
C TYR A 124 2.19 -1.71 10.28
N SER A 125 3.10 -1.70 9.31
CA SER A 125 2.90 -1.13 7.97
C SER A 125 3.06 -2.12 6.82
N HIS A 126 3.50 -3.34 7.08
CA HIS A 126 3.75 -4.35 6.06
C HIS A 126 3.01 -5.65 6.35
N LEU A 127 2.40 -6.22 5.32
CA LEU A 127 1.77 -7.53 5.41
C LEU A 127 2.80 -8.62 5.71
N SER A 128 2.40 -9.62 6.49
CA SER A 128 3.09 -10.89 6.57
C SER A 128 2.91 -11.69 5.27
N ARG A 129 3.58 -12.83 5.17
CA ARG A 129 3.37 -13.76 4.05
C ARG A 129 1.91 -14.22 3.98
N GLU A 130 1.33 -14.57 5.11
CA GLU A 130 -0.07 -14.99 5.24
C GLU A 130 -1.02 -13.85 4.84
N GLY A 131 -0.75 -12.63 5.30
CA GLY A 131 -1.50 -11.45 4.92
C GLY A 131 -1.43 -11.16 3.42
N ALA A 132 -0.27 -11.31 2.81
CA ALA A 132 -0.11 -11.17 1.36
C ALA A 132 -0.86 -12.27 0.58
N CYS A 133 -0.87 -13.51 1.08
CA CYS A 133 -1.64 -14.62 0.48
C CYS A 133 -3.15 -14.38 0.51
N ILE A 134 -3.66 -13.62 1.48
CA ILE A 134 -5.07 -13.24 1.55
C ILE A 134 -5.36 -12.01 0.68
N PHE A 135 -4.50 -11.01 0.75
CA PHE A 135 -4.69 -9.75 0.04
C PHE A 135 -4.61 -9.91 -1.50
N THR A 136 -3.64 -10.68 -1.99
CA THR A 136 -3.40 -10.82 -3.42
C THR A 136 -4.61 -11.37 -4.20
N PRO A 137 -5.29 -12.44 -3.75
CA PRO A 137 -6.51 -12.91 -4.41
C PRO A 137 -7.67 -11.90 -4.40
N LEU A 138 -7.79 -11.09 -3.34
CA LEU A 138 -8.81 -10.02 -3.27
C LEU A 138 -8.54 -8.95 -4.33
N LEU A 139 -7.29 -8.53 -4.46
CA LEU A 139 -6.87 -7.57 -5.48
C LEU A 139 -7.09 -8.13 -6.90
N LEU A 140 -6.71 -9.39 -7.13
CA LEU A 140 -6.91 -10.03 -8.45
C LEU A 140 -8.40 -10.10 -8.83
N ARG A 141 -9.28 -10.53 -7.91
CA ARG A 141 -10.73 -10.53 -8.15
C ARG A 141 -11.25 -9.14 -8.46
N TYR A 142 -10.79 -8.12 -7.74
CA TYR A 142 -11.17 -6.73 -8.02
C TYR A 142 -10.77 -6.31 -9.44
N ILE A 143 -9.54 -6.62 -9.87
CA ILE A 143 -9.04 -6.30 -11.21
C ILE A 143 -9.84 -7.05 -12.29
N GLU A 144 -10.18 -8.31 -12.06
CA GLU A 144 -10.92 -9.15 -12.99
C GLU A 144 -12.39 -8.72 -13.12
N SER A 145 -13.04 -8.35 -12.02
CA SER A 145 -14.45 -7.90 -12.02
C SER A 145 -14.64 -6.51 -12.63
N ASN A 146 -13.58 -5.78 -12.85
CA ASN A 146 -13.61 -4.42 -13.39
C ASN A 146 -12.86 -4.30 -14.74
N LYS A 147 -12.78 -5.39 -15.50
CA LYS A 147 -12.26 -5.41 -16.88
C LYS A 147 -13.21 -4.83 -17.88
#